data_772f678882f01aa55933ab82a702e981
#
_entry.id   772f678882f01aa55933ab82a702e981
#
_cell.length_a   1.000
_cell.length_b   1.000
_cell.length_c   1.000
_cell.angle_alpha   90.00
_cell.angle_beta   90.00
_cell.angle_gamma   90.00
#
_symmetry.space_group_name_H-M   'P 1'
#
loop_
_entity.id
_entity.type
_entity.pdbx_description
1 polymer ?
#
loop_
_entity_poly.entity_id
_entity_poly.type
_entity_poly.pdbx_seq_one_letter_code
_entity_poly.pdbx_strand_id
1 'polypeptide(L)'
;MDLIFEGIKKAFWLLVSFDPEVLGITLLSIKVSGSATLISLVIGISVGASVALTRFPGRRFVVSLINTGMALPPVVVGLFVTISLWRNGPLGFMGILYTPLAMIVAQTVIATPIVTGITLAAVQQLPAKLRLQILALGATRLQMLWILIKEAKLSLLAAVMAGFGGVISEVGASIMVGGNIKGYSRVLTTATVMETGRGNFDVAIALSIILLLLAYLINLVLTQVQQRERRR
;
A
#
# COMPACT_ATOMS: atom_id res chain seq x y z
N MET A 1 -13.94 26.89 15.71
CA MET A 1 -14.01 25.62 16.45
C MET A 1 -15.28 24.81 16.10
N ASP A 2 -16.33 25.48 15.70
CA ASP A 2 -17.63 24.87 15.39
C ASP A 2 -17.58 23.85 14.24
N LEU A 3 -16.83 24.14 13.16
CA LEU A 3 -16.69 23.24 12.02
C LEU A 3 -16.07 21.87 12.37
N ILE A 4 -15.08 21.83 13.26
CA ILE A 4 -14.46 20.56 13.69
C ILE A 4 -15.46 19.76 14.52
N PHE A 5 -16.19 20.42 15.42
CA PHE A 5 -17.20 19.76 16.25
C PHE A 5 -18.36 19.23 15.41
N GLU A 6 -18.83 20.00 14.43
CA GLU A 6 -19.84 19.56 13.46
C GLU A 6 -19.35 18.38 12.63
N GLY A 7 -18.09 18.41 12.18
CA GLY A 7 -17.48 17.30 11.46
C GLY A 7 -17.40 16.02 12.29
N ILE A 8 -17.03 16.10 13.56
CA ILE A 8 -17.01 14.95 14.48
C ILE A 8 -18.43 14.39 14.68
N LYS A 9 -19.40 15.25 14.93
CA LYS A 9 -20.80 14.86 15.10
C LYS A 9 -21.34 14.19 13.82
N LYS A 10 -21.00 14.73 12.66
CA LYS A 10 -21.38 14.16 11.37
C LYS A 10 -20.73 12.82 11.10
N ALA A 11 -19.42 12.65 11.42
CA ALA A 11 -18.73 11.38 11.32
C ALA A 11 -19.42 10.30 12.18
N PHE A 12 -19.74 10.64 13.44
CA PHE A 12 -20.47 9.73 14.32
C PHE A 12 -21.82 9.34 13.75
N TRP A 13 -22.60 10.32 13.26
CA TRP A 13 -23.90 10.08 12.67
C TRP A 13 -23.82 9.19 11.42
N LEU A 14 -22.87 9.46 10.49
CA LEU A 14 -22.65 8.68 9.27
C LEU A 14 -22.26 7.23 9.56
N LEU A 15 -21.47 7.02 10.63
CA LEU A 15 -21.08 5.67 11.05
C LEU A 15 -22.25 4.91 11.67
N VAL A 16 -23.03 5.56 12.55
CA VAL A 16 -24.17 4.93 13.27
C VAL A 16 -25.35 4.69 12.32
N SER A 17 -25.60 5.60 11.37
CA SER A 17 -26.67 5.44 10.38
C SER A 17 -26.35 4.44 9.27
N PHE A 18 -25.10 3.92 9.22
CA PHE A 18 -24.64 3.05 8.14
C PHE A 18 -24.91 3.66 6.75
N ASP A 19 -24.58 4.94 6.59
CA ASP A 19 -24.82 5.64 5.31
C ASP A 19 -24.28 4.82 4.13
N PRO A 20 -25.12 4.44 3.15
CA PRO A 20 -24.72 3.53 2.08
C PRO A 20 -23.61 4.08 1.18
N GLU A 21 -23.56 5.41 0.99
CA GLU A 21 -22.51 6.04 0.18
C GLU A 21 -21.16 5.97 0.91
N VAL A 22 -21.13 6.30 2.20
CA VAL A 22 -19.92 6.26 3.02
C VAL A 22 -19.41 4.83 3.18
N LEU A 23 -20.31 3.87 3.40
CA LEU A 23 -19.95 2.45 3.45
C LEU A 23 -19.36 1.97 2.11
N GLY A 24 -19.99 2.32 0.99
CA GLY A 24 -19.49 1.99 -0.34
C GLY A 24 -18.10 2.53 -0.60
N ILE A 25 -17.87 3.81 -0.29
CA ILE A 25 -16.56 4.47 -0.42
C ILE A 25 -15.52 3.82 0.50
N THR A 26 -15.90 3.49 1.73
CA THR A 26 -14.99 2.85 2.71
C THR A 26 -14.60 1.45 2.25
N LEU A 27 -15.56 0.62 1.85
CA LEU A 27 -15.30 -0.72 1.33
C LEU A 27 -14.44 -0.69 0.07
N LEU A 28 -14.69 0.25 -0.84
CA LEU A 28 -13.87 0.42 -2.04
C LEU A 28 -12.43 0.82 -1.68
N SER A 29 -12.26 1.72 -0.70
CA SER A 29 -10.93 2.10 -0.20
C SER A 29 -10.15 0.89 0.32
N ILE A 30 -10.79 0.05 1.14
CA ILE A 30 -10.20 -1.20 1.65
C ILE A 30 -9.86 -2.15 0.51
N LYS A 31 -10.79 -2.35 -0.42
CA LYS A 31 -10.62 -3.26 -1.56
C LYS A 31 -9.45 -2.82 -2.44
N VAL A 32 -9.37 -1.55 -2.80
CA VAL A 32 -8.31 -1.02 -3.67
C VAL A 32 -6.97 -1.09 -2.96
N SER A 33 -6.84 -0.48 -1.78
CA SER A 33 -5.55 -0.42 -1.06
C SER A 33 -5.12 -1.79 -0.51
N GLY A 34 -6.06 -2.62 -0.07
CA GLY A 34 -5.79 -3.99 0.36
C GLY A 34 -5.28 -4.86 -0.78
N SER A 35 -5.95 -4.84 -1.95
CA SER A 35 -5.52 -5.60 -3.13
C SER A 35 -4.15 -5.14 -3.62
N ALA A 36 -3.92 -3.83 -3.71
CA ALA A 36 -2.63 -3.28 -4.11
C ALA A 36 -1.50 -3.70 -3.15
N THR A 37 -1.77 -3.65 -1.84
CA THR A 37 -0.81 -4.09 -0.83
C THR A 37 -0.49 -5.58 -0.97
N LEU A 38 -1.50 -6.44 -1.12
CA LEU A 38 -1.29 -7.88 -1.30
C LEU A 38 -0.44 -8.21 -2.53
N ILE A 39 -0.73 -7.58 -3.67
CA ILE A 39 0.06 -7.75 -4.89
C ILE A 39 1.51 -7.26 -4.66
N SER A 40 1.66 -6.09 -4.02
CA SER A 40 2.97 -5.52 -3.71
C SER A 40 3.77 -6.39 -2.74
N LEU A 41 3.12 -7.10 -1.81
CA LEU A 41 3.78 -8.04 -0.92
C LEU A 41 4.33 -9.23 -1.68
N VAL A 42 3.55 -9.83 -2.58
CA VAL A 42 4.01 -10.95 -3.40
C VAL A 42 5.21 -10.56 -4.24
N ILE A 43 5.14 -9.44 -4.95
CA ILE A 43 6.23 -8.96 -5.81
C ILE A 43 7.42 -8.49 -4.96
N GLY A 44 7.17 -7.63 -3.99
CA GLY A 44 8.20 -6.94 -3.20
C GLY A 44 9.00 -7.89 -2.32
N ILE A 45 8.35 -8.86 -1.68
CA ILE A 45 9.04 -9.87 -0.86
C ILE A 45 9.90 -10.76 -1.78
N SER A 46 9.35 -11.22 -2.91
CA SER A 46 10.08 -12.07 -3.85
C SER A 46 11.30 -11.37 -4.43
N VAL A 47 11.16 -10.13 -4.89
CA VAL A 47 12.25 -9.34 -5.46
C VAL A 47 13.26 -8.93 -4.38
N GLY A 48 12.78 -8.40 -3.25
CA GLY A 48 13.64 -7.94 -2.15
C GLY A 48 14.51 -9.04 -1.57
N ALA A 49 13.92 -10.21 -1.30
CA ALA A 49 14.65 -11.37 -0.81
C ALA A 49 15.63 -11.91 -1.85
N SER A 50 15.25 -11.97 -3.13
CA SER A 50 16.14 -12.39 -4.21
C SER A 50 17.35 -11.48 -4.35
N VAL A 51 17.15 -10.17 -4.37
CA VAL A 51 18.24 -9.18 -4.45
C VAL A 51 19.12 -9.20 -3.19
N ALA A 52 18.54 -9.49 -2.02
CA ALA A 52 19.29 -9.61 -0.76
C ALA A 52 20.27 -10.80 -0.79
N LEU A 53 19.83 -11.93 -1.34
CA LEU A 53 20.55 -13.22 -1.28
C LEU A 53 21.49 -13.49 -2.45
N THR A 54 21.34 -12.76 -3.56
CA THR A 54 22.13 -12.97 -4.77
C THR A 54 23.25 -11.93 -4.93
N ARG A 55 24.34 -12.36 -5.54
CA ARG A 55 25.44 -11.49 -5.96
C ARG A 55 25.50 -11.53 -7.50
N PHE A 56 25.29 -10.38 -8.13
CA PHE A 56 25.33 -10.23 -9.58
C PHE A 56 25.93 -8.87 -9.97
N PRO A 57 26.51 -8.74 -11.17
CA PRO A 57 26.98 -7.44 -11.65
C PRO A 57 25.79 -6.47 -11.76
N GLY A 58 25.98 -5.21 -11.34
CA GLY A 58 24.90 -4.22 -11.34
C GLY A 58 23.98 -4.26 -10.12
N ARG A 59 24.18 -5.15 -9.12
CA ARG A 59 23.35 -5.21 -7.91
C ARG A 59 23.24 -3.85 -7.20
N ARG A 60 24.33 -3.07 -7.15
CA ARG A 60 24.30 -1.73 -6.54
C ARG A 60 23.32 -0.78 -7.24
N PHE A 61 23.28 -0.85 -8.56
CA PHE A 61 22.32 -0.07 -9.37
C PHE A 61 20.87 -0.48 -9.10
N VAL A 62 20.61 -1.79 -9.05
CA VAL A 62 19.25 -2.30 -8.71
C VAL A 62 18.83 -1.87 -7.31
N VAL A 63 19.71 -1.96 -6.31
CA VAL A 63 19.43 -1.48 -4.96
C VAL A 63 19.16 0.02 -4.94
N SER A 64 19.95 0.82 -5.67
CA SER A 64 19.73 2.26 -5.81
C SER A 64 18.37 2.55 -6.45
N LEU A 65 17.98 1.79 -7.48
CA LEU A 65 16.67 1.93 -8.13
C LEU A 65 15.51 1.60 -7.18
N ILE A 66 15.64 0.55 -6.37
CA ILE A 66 14.65 0.20 -5.34
C ILE A 66 14.52 1.35 -4.34
N ASN A 67 15.64 1.86 -3.82
CA ASN A 67 15.64 2.95 -2.84
C ASN A 67 15.06 4.25 -3.43
N THR A 68 15.38 4.57 -4.69
CA THR A 68 14.77 5.71 -5.40
C THR A 68 13.28 5.50 -5.58
N GLY A 69 12.87 4.25 -5.88
CA GLY A 69 11.47 3.87 -6.00
C GLY A 69 10.65 4.12 -4.72
N MET A 70 11.25 3.94 -3.53
CA MET A 70 10.60 4.26 -2.25
C MET A 70 10.31 5.76 -2.07
N ALA A 71 11.05 6.62 -2.75
CA ALA A 71 10.90 8.08 -2.70
C ALA A 71 10.16 8.64 -3.92
N LEU A 72 9.63 7.80 -4.80
CA LEU A 72 8.90 8.27 -6.00
C LEU A 72 7.67 9.09 -5.60
N PRO A 73 7.51 10.31 -6.15
CA PRO A 73 6.30 11.07 -5.93
C PRO A 73 5.08 10.34 -6.52
N PRO A 74 4.04 10.04 -5.71
CA PRO A 74 2.88 9.29 -6.18
C PRO A 74 2.17 9.93 -7.39
N VAL A 75 2.17 11.26 -7.47
CA VAL A 75 1.60 11.99 -8.62
C VAL A 75 2.32 11.64 -9.93
N VAL A 76 3.64 11.47 -9.88
CA VAL A 76 4.44 11.07 -11.05
C VAL A 76 4.05 9.65 -11.48
N VAL A 77 3.90 8.73 -10.52
CA VAL A 77 3.43 7.37 -10.80
C VAL A 77 2.02 7.42 -11.42
N GLY A 78 1.11 8.20 -10.83
CA GLY A 78 -0.24 8.40 -11.36
C GLY A 78 -0.24 8.89 -12.81
N LEU A 79 0.63 9.86 -13.13
CA LEU A 79 0.78 10.37 -14.50
C LEU A 79 1.25 9.28 -15.46
N PHE A 80 2.33 8.54 -15.12
CA PHE A 80 2.85 7.48 -15.99
C PHE A 80 1.85 6.35 -16.19
N VAL A 81 1.14 5.93 -15.14
CA VAL A 81 0.10 4.90 -15.24
C VAL A 81 -1.07 5.42 -16.10
N THR A 82 -1.49 6.68 -15.89
CA THR A 82 -2.54 7.29 -16.72
C THR A 82 -2.15 7.29 -18.20
N ILE A 83 -0.96 7.77 -18.56
CA ILE A 83 -0.49 7.80 -19.95
C ILE A 83 -0.40 6.37 -20.51
N SER A 84 0.08 5.41 -19.72
CA SER A 84 0.18 4.01 -20.15
C SER A 84 -1.18 3.37 -20.42
N LEU A 85 -2.20 3.69 -19.62
CA LEU A 85 -3.57 3.19 -19.74
C LEU A 85 -4.46 4.06 -20.65
N TRP A 86 -3.95 5.20 -21.13
CA TRP A 86 -4.68 6.08 -22.03
C TRP A 86 -5.05 5.36 -23.34
N ARG A 87 -6.13 5.79 -23.99
CA ARG A 87 -6.65 5.14 -25.21
C ARG A 87 -5.57 4.85 -26.26
N ASN A 88 -4.62 5.76 -26.44
CA ASN A 88 -3.50 5.62 -27.39
C ASN A 88 -2.19 5.22 -26.68
N GLY A 89 -2.23 4.87 -25.41
CA GLY A 89 -1.08 4.39 -24.65
C GLY A 89 -0.81 2.90 -24.88
N PRO A 90 0.36 2.40 -24.46
CA PRO A 90 0.78 1.01 -24.70
C PRO A 90 -0.14 -0.04 -24.07
N LEU A 91 -0.87 0.31 -23.00
CA LEU A 91 -1.82 -0.56 -22.30
C LEU A 91 -3.27 -0.08 -22.48
N GLY A 92 -3.54 0.85 -23.41
CA GLY A 92 -4.87 1.41 -23.66
C GLY A 92 -5.90 0.37 -24.11
N PHE A 93 -5.44 -0.73 -24.71
CA PHE A 93 -6.31 -1.84 -25.11
C PHE A 93 -7.02 -2.52 -23.94
N MET A 94 -6.50 -2.37 -22.70
CA MET A 94 -7.13 -2.92 -21.50
C MET A 94 -8.42 -2.21 -21.12
N GLY A 95 -8.61 -0.94 -21.51
CA GLY A 95 -9.82 -0.14 -21.24
C GLY A 95 -10.12 0.08 -19.76
N ILE A 96 -9.11 0.00 -18.86
CA ILE A 96 -9.31 0.05 -17.41
C ILE A 96 -9.10 1.43 -16.79
N LEU A 97 -8.74 2.45 -17.57
CA LEU A 97 -8.59 3.80 -17.05
C LEU A 97 -9.91 4.29 -16.43
N TYR A 98 -9.83 5.04 -15.34
CA TYR A 98 -10.95 5.51 -14.51
C TYR A 98 -11.75 4.41 -13.82
N THR A 99 -11.15 3.24 -13.63
CA THR A 99 -11.74 2.13 -12.87
C THR A 99 -10.99 1.86 -11.56
N PRO A 100 -11.59 1.14 -10.60
CA PRO A 100 -10.87 0.64 -9.42
C PRO A 100 -9.63 -0.20 -9.74
N LEU A 101 -9.62 -0.91 -10.88
CA LEU A 101 -8.46 -1.69 -11.32
C LEU A 101 -7.26 -0.79 -11.65
N ALA A 102 -7.47 0.33 -12.33
CA ALA A 102 -6.39 1.29 -12.58
C ALA A 102 -5.80 1.84 -11.28
N MET A 103 -6.65 2.07 -10.27
CA MET A 103 -6.20 2.50 -8.94
C MET A 103 -5.36 1.42 -8.26
N ILE A 104 -5.77 0.15 -8.33
CA ILE A 104 -4.99 -0.99 -7.81
C ILE A 104 -3.63 -1.05 -8.50
N VAL A 105 -3.56 -0.90 -9.82
CA VAL A 105 -2.29 -0.88 -10.57
C VAL A 105 -1.39 0.25 -10.09
N ALA A 106 -1.88 1.48 -10.03
CA ALA A 106 -1.08 2.63 -9.60
C ALA A 106 -0.58 2.49 -8.15
N GLN A 107 -1.46 2.07 -7.24
CA GLN A 107 -1.09 1.83 -5.84
C GLN A 107 -0.12 0.67 -5.69
N THR A 108 -0.21 -0.38 -6.52
CA THR A 108 0.77 -1.48 -6.56
C THR A 108 2.15 -0.96 -6.97
N VAL A 109 2.23 -0.12 -7.99
CA VAL A 109 3.51 0.48 -8.44
C VAL A 109 4.13 1.32 -7.32
N ILE A 110 3.33 2.06 -6.54
CA ILE A 110 3.79 2.86 -5.40
C ILE A 110 4.27 1.98 -4.25
N ALA A 111 3.50 0.97 -3.85
CA ALA A 111 3.79 0.15 -2.69
C ALA A 111 4.94 -0.86 -2.93
N THR A 112 5.11 -1.36 -4.16
CA THR A 112 6.10 -2.40 -4.47
C THR A 112 7.52 -2.01 -4.09
N PRO A 113 8.06 -0.83 -4.43
CA PRO A 113 9.40 -0.43 -4.02
C PRO A 113 9.54 -0.34 -2.49
N ILE A 114 8.52 0.12 -1.78
CA ILE A 114 8.50 0.23 -0.31
C ILE A 114 8.66 -1.16 0.31
N VAL A 115 7.82 -2.10 -0.10
CA VAL A 115 7.87 -3.49 0.37
C VAL A 115 9.21 -4.14 0.00
N THR A 116 9.67 -3.93 -1.25
CA THR A 116 10.94 -4.49 -1.74
C THR A 116 12.13 -3.97 -0.93
N GLY A 117 12.20 -2.67 -0.68
CA GLY A 117 13.30 -2.05 0.07
C GLY A 117 13.35 -2.51 1.53
N ILE A 118 12.20 -2.56 2.21
CA ILE A 118 12.12 -3.06 3.59
C ILE A 118 12.48 -4.54 3.65
N THR A 119 11.99 -5.36 2.71
CA THR A 119 12.32 -6.79 2.63
C THR A 119 13.81 -7.00 2.38
N LEU A 120 14.39 -6.25 1.44
CA LEU A 120 15.82 -6.27 1.14
C LEU A 120 16.64 -5.99 2.40
N ALA A 121 16.33 -4.92 3.12
CA ALA A 121 17.00 -4.54 4.36
C ALA A 121 16.82 -5.61 5.44
N ALA A 122 15.63 -6.13 5.63
CA ALA A 122 15.31 -7.16 6.62
C ALA A 122 16.12 -8.44 6.41
N VAL A 123 16.18 -8.94 5.17
CA VAL A 123 16.93 -10.17 4.84
C VAL A 123 18.45 -9.93 4.92
N GLN A 124 18.93 -8.73 4.60
CA GLN A 124 20.36 -8.39 4.74
C GLN A 124 20.83 -8.28 6.18
N GLN A 125 19.95 -7.95 7.13
CA GLN A 125 20.26 -7.87 8.56
C GLN A 125 20.39 -9.24 9.22
N LEU A 126 19.91 -10.31 8.58
CA LEU A 126 20.06 -11.65 9.13
C LEU A 126 21.54 -12.09 9.16
N PRO A 127 21.99 -12.74 10.26
CA PRO A 127 23.37 -13.19 10.36
C PRO A 127 23.79 -14.10 9.21
N ALA A 128 24.95 -13.84 8.60
CA ALA A 128 25.47 -14.68 7.52
C ALA A 128 25.66 -16.15 7.96
N LYS A 129 25.97 -16.37 9.24
CA LYS A 129 26.10 -17.71 9.84
C LYS A 129 24.80 -18.52 9.74
N LEU A 130 23.63 -17.89 9.90
CA LEU A 130 22.33 -18.56 9.77
C LEU A 130 22.16 -19.19 8.38
N ARG A 131 22.51 -18.46 7.34
CA ARG A 131 22.46 -18.98 5.96
C ARG A 131 23.36 -20.18 5.76
N LEU A 132 24.58 -20.13 6.30
CA LEU A 132 25.54 -21.26 6.22
C LEU A 132 25.05 -22.47 7.01
N GLN A 133 24.49 -22.26 8.20
CA GLN A 133 23.92 -23.33 9.03
C GLN A 133 22.76 -24.04 8.31
N ILE A 134 21.83 -23.29 7.70
CA ILE A 134 20.70 -23.86 6.97
C ILE A 134 21.19 -24.73 5.79
N LEU A 135 22.19 -24.25 5.05
CA LEU A 135 22.78 -25.01 3.93
C LEU A 135 23.56 -26.23 4.40
N ALA A 136 24.29 -26.13 5.52
CA ALA A 136 25.05 -27.26 6.12
C ALA A 136 24.12 -28.38 6.61
N LEU A 137 22.87 -28.07 6.97
CA LEU A 137 21.83 -29.04 7.31
C LEU A 137 21.18 -29.68 6.06
N GLY A 138 21.67 -29.41 4.86
CA GLY A 138 21.20 -30.01 3.61
C GLY A 138 19.96 -29.33 3.01
N ALA A 139 19.57 -28.13 3.48
CA ALA A 139 18.44 -27.44 2.90
C ALA A 139 18.71 -26.99 1.46
N THR A 140 17.73 -27.13 0.59
CA THR A 140 17.76 -26.58 -0.76
C THR A 140 17.72 -25.04 -0.72
N ARG A 141 18.08 -24.39 -1.83
CA ARG A 141 18.03 -22.91 -1.91
C ARG A 141 16.63 -22.34 -1.66
N LEU A 142 15.60 -23.05 -2.10
CA LEU A 142 14.20 -22.61 -1.89
C LEU A 142 13.78 -22.77 -0.44
N GLN A 143 14.16 -23.87 0.23
CA GLN A 143 13.94 -24.07 1.66
C GLN A 143 14.68 -23.02 2.47
N MET A 144 15.94 -22.73 2.13
CA MET A 144 16.70 -21.66 2.77
C MET A 144 16.00 -20.29 2.63
N LEU A 145 15.54 -19.95 1.42
CA LEU A 145 14.81 -18.71 1.18
C LEU A 145 13.58 -18.62 2.09
N TRP A 146 12.79 -19.69 2.16
CA TRP A 146 11.58 -19.73 2.97
C TRP A 146 11.88 -19.58 4.46
N ILE A 147 12.92 -20.24 4.97
CA ILE A 147 13.35 -20.12 6.37
C ILE A 147 13.81 -18.69 6.66
N LEU A 148 14.60 -18.05 5.78
CA LEU A 148 15.05 -16.67 5.97
C LEU A 148 13.91 -15.66 5.94
N ILE A 149 12.91 -15.86 5.05
CA ILE A 149 11.69 -15.04 5.03
C ILE A 149 10.92 -15.21 6.35
N LYS A 150 10.81 -16.43 6.85
CA LYS A 150 10.14 -16.72 8.13
C LYS A 150 10.89 -16.10 9.32
N GLU A 151 12.21 -16.09 9.28
CA GLU A 151 13.03 -15.43 10.30
C GLU A 151 12.87 -13.90 10.26
N ALA A 152 12.73 -13.32 9.07
CA ALA A 152 12.51 -11.88 8.87
C ALA A 152 11.05 -11.43 9.11
N LYS A 153 10.15 -12.31 9.57
CA LYS A 153 8.70 -12.08 9.65
C LYS A 153 8.29 -10.77 10.35
N LEU A 154 8.97 -10.38 11.43
CA LEU A 154 8.66 -9.15 12.16
C LEU A 154 8.93 -7.90 11.31
N SER A 155 10.03 -7.89 10.57
CA SER A 155 10.35 -6.80 9.63
C SER A 155 9.44 -6.83 8.40
N LEU A 156 9.00 -8.00 7.96
CA LEU A 156 8.04 -8.12 6.87
C LEU A 156 6.65 -7.62 7.28
N LEU A 157 6.24 -7.80 8.53
CA LEU A 157 5.02 -7.15 9.05
C LEU A 157 5.15 -5.62 9.02
N ALA A 158 6.32 -5.07 9.31
CA ALA A 158 6.56 -3.64 9.13
C ALA A 158 6.48 -3.21 7.65
N ALA A 159 6.92 -4.06 6.71
CA ALA A 159 6.74 -3.81 5.28
C ALA A 159 5.26 -3.78 4.87
N VAL A 160 4.42 -4.67 5.44
CA VAL A 160 2.96 -4.65 5.25
C VAL A 160 2.37 -3.32 5.72
N MET A 161 2.72 -2.90 6.96
CA MET A 161 2.24 -1.65 7.54
C MET A 161 2.64 -0.43 6.69
N ALA A 162 3.90 -0.36 6.27
CA ALA A 162 4.41 0.74 5.46
C ALA A 162 3.78 0.76 4.05
N GLY A 163 3.67 -0.40 3.40
CA GLY A 163 3.03 -0.52 2.09
C GLY A 163 1.56 -0.13 2.14
N PHE A 164 0.79 -0.71 3.07
CA PHE A 164 -0.63 -0.39 3.24
C PHE A 164 -0.85 1.07 3.63
N GLY A 165 -0.10 1.57 4.62
CA GLY A 165 -0.20 2.96 5.08
C GLY A 165 0.09 3.96 3.96
N GLY A 166 1.08 3.69 3.12
CA GLY A 166 1.41 4.51 1.96
C GLY A 166 0.30 4.59 0.93
N VAL A 167 -0.39 3.47 0.65
CA VAL A 167 -1.42 3.44 -0.39
C VAL A 167 -2.82 3.81 0.10
N ILE A 168 -3.19 3.54 1.36
CA ILE A 168 -4.50 3.91 1.90
C ILE A 168 -4.67 5.44 2.01
N SER A 169 -3.57 6.16 2.21
CA SER A 169 -3.53 7.62 2.26
C SER A 169 -3.32 8.30 0.90
N GLU A 170 -3.17 7.51 -0.18
CA GLU A 170 -2.84 8.02 -1.50
C GLU A 170 -4.03 8.74 -2.15
N VAL A 171 -3.79 9.96 -2.62
CA VAL A 171 -4.80 10.83 -3.25
C VAL A 171 -4.48 11.08 -4.72
N GLY A 172 -3.27 11.56 -5.01
CA GLY A 172 -2.91 12.12 -6.30
C GLY A 172 -2.99 11.11 -7.44
N ALA A 173 -2.31 9.97 -7.29
CA ALA A 173 -2.38 8.90 -8.26
C ALA A 173 -3.82 8.35 -8.37
N SER A 174 -4.51 8.19 -7.23
CA SER A 174 -5.89 7.67 -7.20
C SER A 174 -6.87 8.56 -7.95
N ILE A 175 -6.75 9.89 -7.86
CA ILE A 175 -7.58 10.83 -8.65
C ILE A 175 -7.25 10.70 -10.14
N MET A 176 -5.96 10.68 -10.50
CA MET A 176 -5.51 10.67 -11.89
C MET A 176 -5.99 9.41 -12.63
N VAL A 177 -5.82 8.24 -12.04
CA VAL A 177 -6.15 6.97 -12.70
C VAL A 177 -7.59 6.51 -12.45
N GLY A 178 -8.21 6.95 -11.33
CA GLY A 178 -9.55 6.55 -10.93
C GLY A 178 -10.65 7.51 -11.32
N GLY A 179 -10.33 8.81 -11.50
CA GLY A 179 -11.29 9.85 -11.91
C GLY A 179 -12.32 10.25 -10.85
N ASN A 180 -12.23 9.74 -9.61
CA ASN A 180 -13.14 10.07 -8.49
C ASN A 180 -14.65 9.98 -8.83
N ILE A 181 -15.07 8.96 -9.58
CA ILE A 181 -16.44 8.79 -10.07
C ILE A 181 -17.33 8.28 -8.93
N LYS A 182 -18.41 9.02 -8.61
CA LYS A 182 -19.38 8.66 -7.57
C LYS A 182 -20.01 7.28 -7.84
N GLY A 183 -20.03 6.44 -6.81
CA GLY A 183 -20.59 5.08 -6.88
C GLY A 183 -19.74 4.08 -7.66
N TYR A 184 -18.55 4.46 -8.16
CA TYR A 184 -17.72 3.57 -8.97
C TYR A 184 -16.24 3.53 -8.56
N SER A 185 -15.53 4.66 -8.62
CA SER A 185 -14.08 4.72 -8.32
C SER A 185 -13.71 5.72 -7.22
N ARG A 186 -14.72 6.35 -6.58
CA ARG A 186 -14.50 7.26 -5.46
C ARG A 186 -14.09 6.49 -4.22
N VAL A 187 -12.96 6.89 -3.60
CA VAL A 187 -12.45 6.36 -2.33
C VAL A 187 -12.42 7.46 -1.27
N LEU A 188 -12.20 7.11 0.01
CA LEU A 188 -12.24 8.08 1.13
C LEU A 188 -11.33 9.28 0.91
N THR A 189 -10.09 9.06 0.46
CA THR A 189 -9.12 10.14 0.21
C THR A 189 -9.56 11.09 -0.89
N THR A 190 -10.03 10.55 -2.02
CA THR A 190 -10.47 11.36 -3.16
C THR A 190 -11.79 12.09 -2.87
N ALA A 191 -12.70 11.47 -2.09
CA ALA A 191 -13.92 12.10 -1.60
C ALA A 191 -13.62 13.27 -0.68
N THR A 192 -12.70 13.10 0.28
CA THR A 192 -12.28 14.16 1.22
C THR A 192 -11.76 15.38 0.48
N VAL A 193 -10.85 15.19 -0.49
CA VAL A 193 -10.31 16.32 -1.28
C VAL A 193 -11.39 17.02 -2.08
N MET A 194 -12.31 16.27 -2.66
CA MET A 194 -13.42 16.85 -3.44
C MET A 194 -14.35 17.66 -2.55
N GLU A 195 -14.75 17.15 -1.38
CA GLU A 195 -15.65 17.88 -0.48
C GLU A 195 -14.97 19.12 0.12
N THR A 196 -13.66 19.04 0.39
CA THR A 196 -12.85 20.21 0.76
C THR A 196 -12.87 21.29 -0.34
N GLY A 197 -12.68 20.90 -1.60
CA GLY A 197 -12.72 21.81 -2.76
C GLY A 197 -14.09 22.42 -3.01
N ARG A 198 -15.16 21.78 -2.52
CA ARG A 198 -16.54 22.29 -2.58
C ARG A 198 -16.91 23.22 -1.41
N GLY A 199 -16.05 23.34 -0.40
CA GLY A 199 -16.34 24.07 0.83
C GLY A 199 -17.19 23.31 1.84
N ASN A 200 -17.49 22.02 1.60
CA ASN A 200 -18.23 21.13 2.50
C ASN A 200 -17.32 20.57 3.61
N PHE A 201 -16.76 21.45 4.42
CA PHE A 201 -15.74 21.07 5.41
C PHE A 201 -16.24 20.09 6.47
N ASP A 202 -17.53 20.16 6.85
CA ASP A 202 -18.15 19.23 7.79
C ASP A 202 -18.12 17.77 7.27
N VAL A 203 -18.42 17.57 5.98
CA VAL A 203 -18.34 16.26 5.32
C VAL A 203 -16.89 15.83 5.15
N ALA A 204 -16.00 16.73 4.72
CA ALA A 204 -14.59 16.44 4.52
C ALA A 204 -13.92 16.00 5.83
N ILE A 205 -14.22 16.67 6.95
CA ILE A 205 -13.74 16.30 8.29
C ILE A 205 -14.31 14.93 8.70
N ALA A 206 -15.59 14.69 8.45
CA ALA A 206 -16.22 13.40 8.76
C ALA A 206 -15.55 12.24 8.01
N LEU A 207 -15.33 12.38 6.69
CA LEU A 207 -14.63 11.38 5.88
C LEU A 207 -13.18 11.18 6.31
N SER A 208 -12.49 12.27 6.72
CA SER A 208 -11.12 12.20 7.25
C SER A 208 -11.06 11.42 8.55
N ILE A 209 -12.02 11.62 9.47
CA ILE A 209 -12.10 10.86 10.72
C ILE A 209 -12.34 9.38 10.44
N ILE A 210 -13.24 9.05 9.51
CA ILE A 210 -13.50 7.67 9.10
C ILE A 210 -12.23 7.02 8.52
N LEU A 211 -11.49 7.75 7.66
CA LEU A 211 -10.22 7.27 7.11
C LEU A 211 -9.17 7.03 8.20
N LEU A 212 -9.04 7.96 9.15
CA LEU A 212 -8.11 7.81 10.28
C LEU A 212 -8.46 6.62 11.16
N LEU A 213 -9.74 6.44 11.49
CA LEU A 213 -10.23 5.29 12.26
C LEU A 213 -9.95 3.97 11.52
N LEU A 214 -10.21 3.93 10.21
CA LEU A 214 -9.94 2.77 9.38
C LEU A 214 -8.45 2.42 9.39
N ALA A 215 -7.59 3.40 9.11
CA ALA A 215 -6.15 3.23 9.12
C ALA A 215 -5.63 2.78 10.50
N TYR A 216 -6.15 3.39 11.57
CA TYR A 216 -5.82 3.01 12.95
C TYR A 216 -6.21 1.57 13.26
N LEU A 217 -7.44 1.14 12.94
CA LEU A 217 -7.93 -0.21 13.21
C LEU A 217 -7.10 -1.27 12.49
N ILE A 218 -6.77 -1.05 11.22
CA ILE A 218 -5.94 -1.98 10.44
C ILE A 218 -4.53 -2.05 11.03
N ASN A 219 -3.92 -0.90 11.34
CA ASN A 219 -2.59 -0.89 11.96
C ASN A 219 -2.60 -1.47 13.37
N LEU A 220 -3.68 -1.31 14.14
CA LEU A 220 -3.85 -1.92 15.46
C LEU A 220 -3.81 -3.46 15.35
N VAL A 221 -4.56 -4.03 14.41
CA VAL A 221 -4.57 -5.49 14.17
C VAL A 221 -3.16 -5.97 13.77
N LEU A 222 -2.51 -5.29 12.81
CA LEU A 222 -1.15 -5.64 12.38
C LEU A 222 -0.14 -5.53 13.52
N THR A 223 -0.24 -4.50 14.36
CA THR A 223 0.61 -4.32 15.54
C THR A 223 0.39 -5.43 16.56
N GLN A 224 -0.86 -5.82 16.81
CA GLN A 224 -1.14 -6.93 17.73
C GLN A 224 -0.53 -8.26 17.23
N VAL A 225 -0.63 -8.53 15.92
CA VAL A 225 0.01 -9.70 15.30
C VAL A 225 1.53 -9.62 15.48
N GLN A 226 2.14 -8.46 15.20
CA GLN A 226 3.58 -8.24 15.35
C GLN A 226 4.06 -8.46 16.80
N GLN A 227 3.33 -7.93 17.77
CA GLN A 227 3.68 -8.07 19.19
C GLN A 227 3.52 -9.51 19.72
N ARG A 228 2.53 -10.25 19.23
CA ARG A 228 2.37 -11.68 19.57
C ARG A 228 3.52 -12.51 19.02
N GLU A 229 3.95 -12.27 17.80
CA GLU A 229 5.07 -12.95 17.16
C GLU A 229 6.44 -12.64 17.83
N ARG A 230 6.59 -11.43 18.40
CA ARG A 230 7.80 -11.05 19.15
C ARG A 230 7.94 -11.78 20.50
N ARG A 231 6.81 -12.21 21.10
CA ARG A 231 6.79 -12.91 22.39
C ARG A 231 7.00 -14.42 22.28
N ARG A 232 6.93 -14.98 21.08
CA ARG A 232 7.22 -16.40 20.77
C ARG A 232 8.65 -16.58 20.34
#